data_393e2535bb7a68f7ba49134157c8a537
#
_entry.id   393e2535bb7a68f7ba49134157c8a537
#
_cell.length_a   1.000
_cell.length_b   1.000
_cell.length_c   1.000
_cell.angle_alpha   90.00
_cell.angle_beta   90.00
_cell.angle_gamma   90.00
#
_symmetry.space_group_name_H-M   'P 1'
#
loop_
_entity.id
_entity.type
_entity.pdbx_description
1 polymer ?
#
loop_
_entity_poly.entity_id
_entity_poly.type
_entity_poly.pdbx_seq_one_letter_code
_entity_poly.pdbx_strand_id
1 'polypeptide(L)'
;MRIKLFFLLTLIAGLFSFSSCSDDEHMMVKYVVRSNTPGAPIAVSYSHPGKKLVIKDYWVRTFVIERPLGTSVWCNGKSEDPNVLITCELYIDGKLRAKEEGNKSVSVEYYSPIPNHDD
;
A
#
# COMPACT_ATOMS: atom_id res chain seq x y z
N MET A 1 21.18 -40.09 -4.75
CA MET A 1 21.04 -38.98 -3.82
C MET A 1 21.27 -37.62 -4.45
N ARG A 2 22.28 -37.47 -5.29
CA ARG A 2 22.56 -36.19 -5.95
C ARG A 2 21.46 -35.76 -6.91
N ILE A 3 20.76 -36.69 -7.50
CA ILE A 3 19.68 -36.43 -8.45
C ILE A 3 18.48 -35.75 -7.77
N LYS A 4 18.21 -36.09 -6.52
CA LYS A 4 17.11 -35.46 -5.76
C LYS A 4 17.35 -33.98 -5.45
N LEU A 5 18.59 -33.60 -5.25
CA LEU A 5 18.96 -32.23 -5.03
C LEU A 5 18.75 -31.38 -6.29
N PHE A 6 19.07 -31.93 -7.45
CA PHE A 6 18.83 -31.25 -8.71
C PHE A 6 17.35 -30.99 -8.98
N PHE A 7 16.51 -31.98 -8.67
CA PHE A 7 15.07 -31.86 -8.83
C PHE A 7 14.50 -30.77 -7.92
N LEU A 8 14.99 -30.70 -6.70
CA LEU A 8 14.54 -29.69 -5.74
C LEU A 8 14.89 -28.27 -6.21
N LEU A 9 16.10 -28.08 -6.69
CA LEU A 9 16.55 -26.79 -7.22
C LEU A 9 15.74 -26.35 -8.42
N THR A 10 15.42 -27.28 -9.31
CA THR A 10 14.61 -26.99 -10.50
C THR A 10 13.20 -26.57 -10.12
N LEU A 11 12.61 -27.20 -9.12
CA LEU A 11 11.29 -26.86 -8.61
C LEU A 11 11.25 -25.45 -8.02
N ILE A 12 12.26 -25.09 -7.25
CA ILE A 12 12.34 -23.76 -6.65
C ILE A 12 12.48 -22.69 -7.72
N ALA A 13 13.30 -22.92 -8.72
CA ALA A 13 13.46 -21.98 -9.84
C ALA A 13 12.16 -21.82 -10.63
N GLY A 14 11.40 -22.91 -10.82
CA GLY A 14 10.12 -22.86 -11.48
C GLY A 14 9.09 -22.02 -10.72
N LEU A 15 9.07 -22.13 -9.41
CA LEU A 15 8.16 -21.35 -8.58
C LEU A 15 8.44 -19.85 -8.67
N PHE A 16 9.70 -19.46 -8.70
CA PHE A 16 10.06 -18.05 -8.85
C PHE A 16 9.65 -17.50 -10.22
N SER A 17 9.69 -18.30 -11.24
CA SER A 17 9.30 -17.88 -12.59
C SER A 17 7.80 -17.57 -12.68
N PHE A 18 6.96 -18.25 -11.93
CA PHE A 18 5.53 -18.02 -11.95
C PHE A 18 5.12 -16.74 -11.23
N SER A 19 5.88 -16.30 -10.25
CA SER A 19 5.52 -15.13 -9.48
C SER A 19 5.72 -13.80 -10.22
N SER A 20 6.36 -13.81 -11.39
CA SER A 20 6.64 -12.60 -12.15
C SER A 20 5.64 -12.33 -13.28
N CYS A 21 4.60 -13.15 -13.44
CA CYS A 21 3.74 -13.09 -14.62
C CYS A 21 2.37 -12.45 -14.43
N SER A 22 2.05 -11.86 -13.26
CA SER A 22 0.67 -11.51 -12.95
C SER A 22 0.41 -10.03 -12.67
N ASP A 23 1.34 -9.14 -13.00
CA ASP A 23 1.32 -7.79 -12.43
C ASP A 23 0.43 -6.78 -13.12
N ASP A 24 -0.05 -7.05 -14.34
CA ASP A 24 -0.79 -6.05 -15.09
C ASP A 24 -2.29 -6.03 -14.77
N GLU A 25 -2.82 -7.09 -14.17
CA GLU A 25 -4.25 -7.23 -13.94
C GLU A 25 -4.69 -6.86 -12.52
N HIS A 26 -3.76 -6.79 -11.59
CA HIS A 26 -4.07 -6.54 -10.19
C HIS A 26 -3.07 -5.59 -9.59
N MET A 27 -3.53 -4.81 -8.62
CA MET A 27 -2.68 -3.94 -7.83
C MET A 27 -3.04 -4.13 -6.37
N MET A 28 -2.06 -4.56 -5.57
CA MET A 28 -2.25 -4.66 -4.12
C MET A 28 -1.91 -3.32 -3.48
N VAL A 29 -2.87 -2.76 -2.77
CA VAL A 29 -2.72 -1.47 -2.10
C VAL A 29 -2.68 -1.69 -0.60
N LYS A 30 -1.73 -1.04 0.07
CA LYS A 30 -1.66 -1.05 1.53
C LYS A 30 -1.51 0.37 2.03
N TYR A 31 -2.45 0.79 2.86
CA TYR A 31 -2.38 2.05 3.58
C TYR A 31 -1.91 1.79 5.00
N VAL A 32 -1.01 2.63 5.49
CA VAL A 32 -0.55 2.59 6.87
C VAL A 32 -0.66 4.00 7.45
N VAL A 33 -1.31 4.12 8.59
CA VAL A 33 -1.40 5.38 9.33
C VAL A 33 -0.92 5.13 10.75
N ARG A 34 -0.01 5.97 11.21
CA ARG A 34 0.59 5.88 12.54
C ARG A 34 0.61 7.22 13.23
N SER A 35 0.58 7.18 14.55
CA SER A 35 0.72 8.34 15.42
C SER A 35 1.95 8.17 16.31
N ASN A 36 2.64 9.28 16.57
CA ASN A 36 3.72 9.29 17.56
C ASN A 36 3.18 9.39 19.00
N THR A 37 1.89 9.62 19.16
CA THR A 37 1.28 9.87 20.48
C THR A 37 0.32 8.76 20.83
N PRO A 38 0.65 7.91 21.83
CA PRO A 38 -0.23 6.82 22.23
C PRO A 38 -1.62 7.31 22.62
N GLY A 39 -2.65 6.64 22.12
CA GLY A 39 -4.03 6.94 22.45
C GLY A 39 -4.64 8.14 21.76
N ALA A 40 -3.86 8.93 21.02
CA ALA A 40 -4.39 10.10 20.33
C ALA A 40 -5.27 9.66 19.15
N PRO A 41 -6.51 10.17 19.05
CA PRO A 41 -7.37 9.81 17.93
C PRO A 41 -6.92 10.47 16.64
N ILE A 42 -6.93 9.70 15.56
CA ILE A 42 -6.67 10.20 14.22
C ILE A 42 -7.86 9.84 13.35
N ALA A 43 -8.44 10.84 12.69
CA ALA A 43 -9.50 10.63 11.72
C ALA A 43 -8.86 10.22 10.40
N VAL A 44 -9.16 9.03 9.93
CA VAL A 44 -8.63 8.48 8.68
C VAL A 44 -9.73 8.46 7.64
N SER A 45 -9.41 8.93 6.44
CA SER A 45 -10.27 8.76 5.28
C SER A 45 -9.44 8.18 4.14
N TYR A 46 -10.05 7.32 3.34
CA TYR A 46 -9.33 6.64 2.29
C TYR A 46 -10.25 6.24 1.14
N SER A 47 -9.68 6.06 -0.03
CA SER A 47 -10.41 5.60 -1.21
C SER A 47 -10.50 4.07 -1.23
N HIS A 48 -11.44 3.56 -2.02
CA HIS A 48 -11.68 2.15 -2.27
C HIS A 48 -12.02 1.38 -0.99
N PRO A 49 -13.25 1.62 -0.49
CA PRO A 49 -14.39 2.24 -1.22
C PRO A 49 -14.71 3.68 -0.85
N GLY A 50 -13.86 4.43 -0.23
CA GLY A 50 -14.17 5.77 0.24
C GLY A 50 -14.88 5.72 1.58
N LYS A 51 -14.10 5.57 2.65
CA LYS A 51 -14.60 5.46 4.02
C LYS A 51 -13.84 6.37 4.95
N LYS A 52 -14.48 6.63 6.11
CA LYS A 52 -13.88 7.39 7.20
C LYS A 52 -13.98 6.58 8.48
N LEU A 53 -12.95 6.66 9.29
CA LEU A 53 -12.94 6.02 10.60
C LEU A 53 -12.01 6.78 11.53
N VAL A 54 -12.09 6.49 12.83
CA VAL A 54 -11.16 7.04 13.82
C VAL A 54 -10.32 5.90 14.35
N ILE A 55 -9.02 6.10 14.33
CA ILE A 55 -8.05 5.11 14.80
C ILE A 55 -7.26 5.66 15.97
N LYS A 56 -6.55 4.78 16.67
CA LYS A 56 -5.58 5.15 17.70
C LYS A 56 -4.30 4.40 17.42
N ASP A 57 -3.16 5.08 17.53
CA ASP A 57 -1.83 4.53 17.42
C ASP A 57 -1.45 4.05 16.04
N TYR A 58 -2.12 3.04 15.50
CA TYR A 58 -1.68 2.36 14.29
C TYR A 58 -2.87 1.73 13.56
N TRP A 59 -2.87 1.86 12.24
CA TRP A 59 -3.92 1.28 11.40
C TRP A 59 -3.35 0.88 10.06
N VAL A 60 -3.76 -0.27 9.57
CA VAL A 60 -3.36 -0.80 8.27
C VAL A 60 -4.60 -1.32 7.54
N ARG A 61 -4.66 -1.02 6.27
CA ARG A 61 -5.67 -1.60 5.39
C ARG A 61 -4.99 -2.07 4.11
N THR A 62 -5.24 -3.32 3.74
CA THR A 62 -4.75 -3.94 2.51
C THR A 62 -5.93 -4.37 1.66
N PHE A 63 -5.86 -4.09 0.36
CA PHE A 63 -6.89 -4.52 -0.57
C PHE A 63 -6.30 -4.63 -1.97
N VAL A 64 -7.03 -5.29 -2.86
CA VAL A 64 -6.60 -5.52 -4.24
C VAL A 64 -7.55 -4.80 -5.18
N ILE A 65 -6.99 -4.08 -6.15
CA ILE A 65 -7.75 -3.46 -7.22
C ILE A 65 -7.54 -4.28 -8.49
N GLU A 66 -8.62 -4.73 -9.09
CA GLU A 66 -8.58 -5.35 -10.39
C GLU A 66 -8.63 -4.26 -11.45
N ARG A 67 -7.83 -4.41 -12.51
CA ARG A 67 -7.72 -3.44 -13.60
C ARG A 67 -7.36 -2.04 -13.10
N PRO A 68 -6.17 -1.91 -12.49
CA PRO A 68 -5.80 -0.66 -11.81
C PRO A 68 -5.43 0.50 -12.73
N LEU A 69 -5.23 0.27 -14.01
CA LEU A 69 -4.75 1.31 -14.93
C LEU A 69 -5.70 2.51 -14.95
N GLY A 70 -5.15 3.69 -14.75
CA GLY A 70 -5.94 4.91 -14.70
C GLY A 70 -6.62 5.15 -13.35
N THR A 71 -6.33 4.33 -12.34
CA THR A 71 -6.94 4.43 -11.03
C THR A 71 -6.05 5.21 -10.07
N SER A 72 -6.67 6.08 -9.28
CA SER A 72 -6.00 6.83 -8.23
C SER A 72 -6.44 6.30 -6.88
N VAL A 73 -5.48 6.15 -5.96
CA VAL A 73 -5.76 5.73 -4.58
C VAL A 73 -5.17 6.75 -3.62
N TRP A 74 -5.83 6.97 -2.50
CA TRP A 74 -5.39 7.99 -1.54
C TRP A 74 -5.82 7.63 -0.12
N CYS A 75 -5.07 8.17 0.84
CA CYS A 75 -5.35 8.01 2.26
C CYS A 75 -4.95 9.27 2.99
N ASN A 76 -5.81 9.76 3.88
CA ASN A 76 -5.57 10.95 4.68
C ASN A 76 -5.67 10.63 6.16
N GLY A 77 -4.84 11.29 6.96
CA GLY A 77 -4.94 11.26 8.41
C GLY A 77 -5.07 12.67 8.94
N LYS A 78 -5.96 12.88 9.92
CA LYS A 78 -6.17 14.20 10.56
C LYS A 78 -6.22 14.06 12.06
N SER A 79 -5.62 15.02 12.74
CA SER A 79 -5.70 15.17 14.19
C SER A 79 -6.02 16.63 14.52
N GLU A 80 -6.87 16.84 15.53
CA GLU A 80 -7.14 18.18 16.01
C GLU A 80 -6.02 18.70 16.90
N ASP A 81 -5.20 17.81 17.44
CA ASP A 81 -4.07 18.17 18.30
C ASP A 81 -2.84 18.44 17.45
N PRO A 82 -2.31 19.68 17.46
CA PRO A 82 -1.13 20.01 16.65
C PRO A 82 0.16 19.36 17.12
N ASN A 83 0.17 18.77 18.31
CA ASN A 83 1.35 18.08 18.85
C ASN A 83 1.44 16.62 18.40
N VAL A 84 0.41 16.10 17.74
CA VAL A 84 0.41 14.75 17.23
C VAL A 84 1.09 14.74 15.87
N LEU A 85 2.14 13.94 15.73
CA LEU A 85 2.77 13.69 14.43
C LEU A 85 2.11 12.48 13.80
N ILE A 86 1.58 12.66 12.61
CA ILE A 86 0.92 11.62 11.84
C ILE A 86 1.83 11.18 10.73
N THR A 87 1.98 9.89 10.53
CA THR A 87 2.71 9.32 9.40
C THR A 87 1.74 8.49 8.57
N CYS A 88 1.63 8.82 7.29
CA CYS A 88 0.87 8.05 6.33
C CYS A 88 1.82 7.43 5.32
N GLU A 89 1.64 6.13 5.05
CA GLU A 89 2.42 5.41 4.05
C GLU A 89 1.48 4.70 3.10
N LEU A 90 1.89 4.64 1.84
CA LEU A 90 1.14 3.96 0.79
C LEU A 90 2.06 3.02 0.07
N TYR A 91 1.72 1.74 0.08
CA TYR A 91 2.48 0.69 -0.58
C TYR A 91 1.68 0.13 -1.75
N ILE A 92 2.36 -0.10 -2.86
CA ILE A 92 1.80 -0.74 -4.04
C ILE A 92 2.64 -1.97 -4.33
N ASP A 93 1.99 -3.13 -4.33
CA ASP A 93 2.65 -4.43 -4.57
C ASP A 93 3.88 -4.62 -3.68
N GLY A 94 3.75 -4.23 -2.42
CA GLY A 94 4.80 -4.36 -1.42
C GLY A 94 5.87 -3.28 -1.43
N LYS A 95 5.79 -2.32 -2.35
CA LYS A 95 6.78 -1.24 -2.45
C LYS A 95 6.21 0.06 -1.92
N LEU A 96 6.99 0.76 -1.12
CA LEU A 96 6.61 2.08 -0.62
C LEU A 96 6.60 3.08 -1.78
N ARG A 97 5.44 3.66 -2.06
CA ARG A 97 5.25 4.62 -3.14
C ARG A 97 5.06 6.04 -2.68
N ALA A 98 4.51 6.22 -1.48
CA ALA A 98 4.31 7.55 -0.92
C ALA A 98 4.41 7.47 0.59
N LYS A 99 5.03 8.47 1.19
CA LYS A 99 5.13 8.60 2.64
C LYS A 99 5.15 10.08 2.97
N GLU A 100 4.26 10.47 3.87
CA GLU A 100 4.18 11.84 4.36
C GLU A 100 4.04 11.85 5.87
N GLU A 101 4.66 12.84 6.49
CA GLU A 101 4.58 13.08 7.92
C GLU A 101 4.19 14.53 8.16
N GLY A 102 3.40 14.76 9.17
CA GLY A 102 3.02 16.11 9.54
C GLY A 102 2.08 16.15 10.73
N ASN A 103 1.84 17.37 11.17
CA ASN A 103 0.89 17.63 12.24
C ASN A 103 -0.44 18.06 11.62
N LYS A 104 -1.55 17.75 12.27
CA LYS A 104 -2.92 18.10 11.89
C LYS A 104 -3.46 17.34 10.69
N SER A 105 -2.81 17.37 9.53
CA SER A 105 -3.35 16.73 8.33
C SER A 105 -2.22 16.23 7.45
N VAL A 106 -2.33 14.96 7.03
CA VAL A 106 -1.35 14.30 6.18
C VAL A 106 -2.09 13.50 5.12
N SER A 107 -1.58 13.52 3.89
CA SER A 107 -2.23 12.85 2.77
C SER A 107 -1.19 12.16 1.91
N VAL A 108 -1.49 10.94 1.47
CA VAL A 108 -0.70 10.20 0.48
C VAL A 108 -1.60 9.79 -0.67
N GLU A 109 -1.02 9.74 -1.86
CA GLU A 109 -1.74 9.44 -3.09
C GLU A 109 -0.85 8.69 -4.06
N TYR A 110 -1.45 7.82 -4.85
CA TYR A 110 -0.76 7.13 -5.93
C TYR A 110 -1.71 6.98 -7.12
N TYR A 111 -1.22 7.32 -8.29
CA TYR A 111 -1.93 7.14 -9.53
C TYR A 111 -1.27 6.03 -10.35
N SER A 112 -2.06 5.05 -10.78
CA SER A 112 -1.58 3.97 -11.65
C SER A 112 -1.68 4.42 -13.10
N PRO A 113 -0.56 4.75 -13.75
CA PRO A 113 -0.61 5.36 -15.08
C PRO A 113 -1.06 4.37 -16.15
N ILE A 114 -1.79 4.89 -17.13
CA ILE A 114 -2.15 4.12 -18.31
C ILE A 114 -0.91 4.05 -19.20
N PRO A 115 -0.54 2.85 -19.68
CA PRO A 115 0.61 2.75 -20.59
C PRO A 115 0.37 3.56 -21.86
N ASN A 116 1.41 4.29 -22.26
CA ASN A 116 1.33 5.08 -23.49
C ASN A 116 1.72 4.20 -24.67
N HIS A 117 0.76 3.90 -25.53
CA HIS A 117 0.96 3.02 -26.67
C HIS A 117 1.42 3.76 -27.94
N ASP A 118 1.47 5.07 -27.87
CA ASP A 118 1.83 5.88 -29.03
C ASP A 118 3.34 6.05 -29.22
N ASP A 119 4.08 5.55 -28.26
CA ASP A 119 5.55 5.57 -28.31
C ASP A 119 6.12 4.27 -28.93
#